data_69d452ad867c7dd2fa15f6b3aca435e1
#
_entry.id   69d452ad867c7dd2fa15f6b3aca435e1
#
_cell.length_a   1.000
_cell.length_b   1.000
_cell.length_c   1.000
_cell.angle_alpha   90.00
_cell.angle_beta   90.00
_cell.angle_gamma   90.00
#
_symmetry.space_group_name_H-M   'P 1'
#
loop_
_entity.id
_entity.type
_entity.pdbx_description
1 polymer ?
#
loop_
_entity_poly.entity_id
_entity_poly.type
_entity_poly.pdbx_seq_one_letter_code
_entity_poly.pdbx_strand_id
1 'polypeptide(L)'
;DAWREAGHPGQGTIMMTVQMYCAEDSAAAIATYREPVNRHQQYLLEAASDWGLGTTSKDYPNHPKMLEGLRKADFDNMRSQDMVWTGSPSEICDMIMGLHEAVGGFEVASLLSNSWILPAKKVEPSLRLFAAEVMPNFSGDESA
;
A
#
# COMPACT_ATOMS: atom_id res chain seq x y z
N ASP A 1 7.50 19.53 -5.01
CA ASP A 1 8.19 20.46 -5.91
C ASP A 1 7.56 20.47 -7.30
N ALA A 2 7.34 19.34 -7.97
CA ALA A 2 6.74 19.26 -9.32
C ALA A 2 5.38 19.99 -9.45
N TRP A 3 4.54 19.95 -8.41
CA TRP A 3 3.26 20.66 -8.38
C TRP A 3 3.43 22.17 -8.49
N ARG A 4 4.36 22.74 -7.73
CA ARG A 4 4.66 24.18 -7.73
C ARG A 4 5.40 24.59 -8.99
N GLU A 5 6.33 23.77 -9.48
CA GLU A 5 7.06 23.97 -10.73
C GLU A 5 6.12 24.01 -11.95
N ALA A 6 5.03 23.23 -11.90
CA ALA A 6 3.97 23.25 -12.90
C ALA A 6 3.02 24.46 -12.78
N GLY A 7 3.23 25.35 -11.80
CA GLY A 7 2.42 26.57 -11.61
C GLY A 7 1.06 26.36 -10.95
N HIS A 8 0.81 25.21 -10.33
CA HIS A 8 -0.44 24.95 -9.62
C HIS A 8 -0.47 25.64 -8.25
N PRO A 9 -1.60 26.22 -7.84
CA PRO A 9 -1.76 26.87 -6.54
C PRO A 9 -1.83 25.83 -5.41
N GLY A 10 -1.37 26.20 -4.23
CA GLY A 10 -1.47 25.38 -3.03
C GLY A 10 -0.53 24.18 -3.03
N GLN A 11 -0.91 23.17 -2.27
CA GLN A 11 -0.22 21.90 -2.14
C GLN A 11 -1.06 20.81 -2.81
N GLY A 12 -0.47 20.01 -3.70
CA GLY A 12 -1.19 18.92 -4.35
C GLY A 12 -1.59 17.83 -3.35
N THR A 13 -2.63 17.08 -3.64
CA THR A 13 -3.05 15.91 -2.86
C THR A 13 -2.21 14.70 -3.26
N ILE A 14 -1.60 14.05 -2.27
CA ILE A 14 -0.85 12.81 -2.47
C ILE A 14 -1.73 11.64 -2.05
N MET A 15 -1.92 10.70 -2.95
CA MET A 15 -2.61 9.44 -2.67
C MET A 15 -1.62 8.29 -2.71
N MET A 16 -1.61 7.49 -1.64
CA MET A 16 -0.86 6.23 -1.57
C MET A 16 -1.80 5.05 -1.77
N THR A 17 -1.37 4.06 -2.53
CA THR A 17 -2.09 2.78 -2.63
C THR A 17 -1.34 1.73 -1.84
N VAL A 18 -2.00 1.12 -0.86
CA VAL A 18 -1.40 0.12 0.03
C VAL A 18 -2.30 -1.11 0.14
N GLN A 19 -1.68 -2.27 0.32
CA GLN A 19 -2.40 -3.49 0.63
C GLN A 19 -2.70 -3.54 2.13
N MET A 20 -3.94 -3.89 2.51
CA MET A 20 -4.35 -3.85 3.92
C MET A 20 -5.15 -5.09 4.33
N TYR A 21 -4.80 -5.64 5.49
CA TYR A 21 -5.59 -6.67 6.18
C TYR A 21 -5.44 -6.52 7.70
N CYS A 22 -6.54 -6.19 8.36
CA CYS A 22 -6.62 -5.96 9.81
C CYS A 22 -7.29 -7.15 10.50
N ALA A 23 -6.71 -7.63 11.59
CA ALA A 23 -7.34 -8.58 12.51
C ALA A 23 -6.87 -8.29 13.95
N GLU A 24 -7.65 -8.70 14.95
CA GLU A 24 -7.28 -8.52 16.36
C GLU A 24 -5.96 -9.22 16.71
N ASP A 25 -5.75 -10.43 16.18
CA ASP A 25 -4.51 -11.19 16.31
C ASP A 25 -3.59 -10.93 15.12
N SER A 26 -2.44 -10.30 15.39
CA SER A 26 -1.44 -9.95 14.38
C SER A 26 -0.86 -11.17 13.67
N ALA A 27 -0.60 -12.26 14.39
CA ALA A 27 -0.05 -13.46 13.78
C ALA A 27 -1.05 -14.11 12.82
N ALA A 28 -2.33 -14.13 13.19
CA ALA A 28 -3.41 -14.59 12.32
C ALA A 28 -3.59 -13.70 11.09
N ALA A 29 -3.48 -12.38 11.25
CA ALA A 29 -3.51 -11.43 10.13
C ALA A 29 -2.38 -11.73 9.13
N ILE A 30 -1.15 -11.82 9.61
CA ILE A 30 0.05 -12.10 8.82
C ILE A 30 -0.08 -13.45 8.10
N ALA A 31 -0.47 -14.51 8.81
CA ALA A 31 -0.65 -15.84 8.24
C ALA A 31 -1.74 -15.86 7.13
N THR A 32 -2.79 -15.05 7.30
CA THR A 32 -3.89 -14.98 6.34
C THR A 32 -3.51 -14.19 5.07
N TYR A 33 -2.73 -13.11 5.23
CA TYR A 33 -2.54 -12.16 4.13
C TYR A 33 -1.21 -12.30 3.38
N ARG A 34 -0.24 -13.01 3.93
CA ARG A 34 1.09 -13.22 3.33
C ARG A 34 1.03 -13.81 1.92
N GLU A 35 0.33 -14.94 1.74
CA GLU A 35 0.24 -15.56 0.43
C GLU A 35 -0.51 -14.71 -0.59
N PRO A 36 -1.69 -14.12 -0.28
CA PRO A 36 -2.36 -13.17 -1.17
C PRO A 36 -1.47 -12.04 -1.68
N VAL A 37 -0.68 -11.42 -0.80
CA VAL A 37 0.25 -10.35 -1.17
C VAL A 37 1.34 -10.89 -2.11
N ASN A 38 2.00 -11.97 -1.75
CA ASN A 38 3.07 -12.56 -2.57
C ASN A 38 2.56 -12.94 -3.96
N ARG A 39 1.38 -13.54 -4.03
CA ARG A 39 0.77 -13.89 -5.31
C ARG A 39 0.42 -12.66 -6.14
N HIS A 40 -0.11 -11.61 -5.51
CA HIS A 40 -0.37 -10.34 -6.20
C HIS A 40 0.92 -9.76 -6.79
N GLN A 41 2.02 -9.73 -6.03
CA GLN A 41 3.32 -9.26 -6.53
C GLN A 41 3.85 -10.11 -7.68
N GLN A 42 3.69 -11.43 -7.60
CA GLN A 42 4.07 -12.32 -8.69
C GLN A 42 3.30 -12.01 -9.98
N TYR A 43 1.98 -11.82 -9.92
CA TYR A 43 1.18 -11.46 -11.10
C TYR A 43 1.54 -10.08 -11.65
N LEU A 44 1.84 -9.10 -10.79
CA LEU A 44 2.33 -7.81 -11.23
C LEU A 44 3.66 -7.94 -11.96
N LEU A 45 4.58 -8.74 -11.44
CA LEU A 45 5.87 -8.99 -12.09
C LEU A 45 5.70 -9.69 -13.43
N GLU A 46 4.85 -10.70 -13.51
CA GLU A 46 4.53 -11.41 -14.75
C GLU A 46 3.94 -10.45 -15.80
N ALA A 47 2.94 -9.65 -15.41
CA ALA A 47 2.31 -8.67 -16.27
C ALA A 47 3.27 -7.57 -16.75
N ALA A 48 4.23 -7.18 -15.90
CA ALA A 48 5.21 -6.14 -16.22
C ALA A 48 6.47 -6.68 -16.91
N SER A 49 6.65 -8.01 -17.01
CA SER A 49 7.88 -8.62 -17.55
C SER A 49 8.17 -8.19 -18.97
N ASP A 50 7.14 -8.02 -19.79
CA ASP A 50 7.26 -7.61 -21.18
C ASP A 50 7.70 -6.16 -21.35
N TRP A 51 7.55 -5.33 -20.32
CA TRP A 51 8.01 -3.93 -20.35
C TRP A 51 9.54 -3.81 -20.38
N GLY A 52 10.26 -4.89 -20.00
CA GLY A 52 11.72 -4.97 -20.11
C GLY A 52 12.23 -5.42 -21.49
N LEU A 53 11.36 -5.97 -22.36
CA LEU A 53 11.78 -6.64 -23.57
C LEU A 53 11.70 -5.80 -24.85
N GLY A 54 11.15 -4.59 -24.84
CA GLY A 54 10.95 -3.83 -26.06
C GLY A 54 10.77 -2.32 -25.91
N THR A 55 10.64 -1.81 -24.72
CA THR A 55 10.54 -0.38 -24.48
C THR A 55 11.93 0.23 -24.37
N THR A 56 12.22 1.17 -25.25
CA THR A 56 13.43 1.97 -25.11
C THR A 56 13.29 2.81 -23.83
N SER A 57 14.34 2.87 -23.06
CA SER A 57 14.46 3.70 -21.84
C SER A 57 14.17 5.19 -22.08
N LYS A 58 13.98 5.61 -23.32
CA LYS A 58 13.69 6.98 -23.72
C LYS A 58 12.28 7.42 -23.33
N ASP A 59 11.27 6.55 -23.57
CA ASP A 59 9.86 6.89 -23.28
C ASP A 59 9.47 6.57 -21.83
N TYR A 60 10.12 5.54 -21.26
CA TYR A 60 9.87 5.07 -19.89
C TYR A 60 11.18 4.75 -19.14
N PRO A 61 11.97 5.78 -18.79
CA PRO A 61 13.31 5.60 -18.23
C PRO A 61 13.33 4.86 -16.89
N ASN A 62 12.22 4.84 -16.17
CA ASN A 62 12.11 4.20 -14.84
C ASN A 62 11.65 2.73 -14.89
N HIS A 63 11.23 2.19 -16.04
CA HIS A 63 10.74 0.81 -16.14
C HIS A 63 11.73 -0.24 -15.64
N PRO A 64 13.03 -0.20 -15.98
CA PRO A 64 14.00 -1.19 -15.49
C PRO A 64 14.11 -1.17 -13.95
N LYS A 65 14.13 0.02 -13.35
CA LYS A 65 14.18 0.19 -11.88
C LYS A 65 12.91 -0.31 -11.20
N MET A 66 11.75 -0.07 -11.82
CA MET A 66 10.48 -0.56 -11.33
C MET A 66 10.40 -2.09 -11.37
N LEU A 67 10.85 -2.73 -12.45
CA LEU A 67 10.93 -4.19 -12.56
C LEU A 67 11.88 -4.80 -11.52
N GLU A 68 13.01 -4.14 -11.26
CA GLU A 68 13.93 -4.56 -10.19
C GLU A 68 13.26 -4.47 -8.81
N GLY A 69 12.49 -3.41 -8.56
CA GLY A 69 11.68 -3.26 -7.35
C GLY A 69 10.64 -4.38 -7.20
N LEU A 70 9.90 -4.68 -8.26
CA LEU A 70 8.89 -5.75 -8.26
C LEU A 70 9.49 -7.14 -8.00
N ARG A 71 10.70 -7.41 -8.50
CA ARG A 71 11.40 -8.69 -8.25
C ARG A 71 11.79 -8.88 -6.78
N LYS A 72 11.97 -7.79 -6.05
CA LYS A 72 12.34 -7.79 -4.61
C LYS A 72 11.12 -7.66 -3.70
N ALA A 73 9.96 -7.33 -4.27
CA ALA A 73 8.75 -7.10 -3.53
C ALA A 73 8.12 -8.45 -3.12
N ASP A 74 8.22 -8.76 -1.84
CA ASP A 74 7.46 -9.80 -1.17
C ASP A 74 6.79 -9.25 0.09
N PHE A 75 5.93 -10.04 0.70
CA PHE A 75 5.19 -9.63 1.89
C PHE A 75 6.11 -9.10 3.01
N ASP A 76 7.18 -9.82 3.34
CA ASP A 76 8.04 -9.45 4.46
C ASP A 76 8.83 -8.16 4.17
N ASN A 77 9.37 -8.05 2.98
CA ASN A 77 10.08 -6.85 2.53
C ASN A 77 9.15 -5.63 2.51
N MET A 78 7.96 -5.77 1.93
CA MET A 78 6.99 -4.67 1.84
C MET A 78 6.44 -4.29 3.22
N ARG A 79 6.16 -5.28 4.09
CA ARG A 79 5.68 -5.01 5.45
C ARG A 79 6.73 -4.29 6.30
N SER A 80 8.01 -4.66 6.16
CA SER A 80 9.11 -4.00 6.88
C SER A 80 9.35 -2.55 6.48
N GLN A 81 8.76 -2.10 5.36
CA GLN A 81 8.80 -0.73 4.86
C GLN A 81 7.43 -0.03 4.96
N ASP A 82 6.52 -0.55 5.77
CA ASP A 82 5.15 -0.06 5.95
C ASP A 82 4.33 0.07 4.65
N MET A 83 4.70 -0.69 3.61
CA MET A 83 4.00 -0.74 2.31
C MET A 83 2.87 -1.77 2.28
N VAL A 84 2.75 -2.62 3.31
CA VAL A 84 1.66 -3.57 3.53
C VAL A 84 1.19 -3.44 4.98
N TRP A 85 0.02 -2.89 5.17
CA TRP A 85 -0.58 -2.69 6.49
C TRP A 85 -1.30 -3.95 6.94
N THR A 86 -0.59 -4.80 7.65
CA THR A 86 -1.13 -6.09 8.10
C THR A 86 -0.74 -6.37 9.54
N GLY A 87 -1.74 -6.57 10.39
CA GLY A 87 -1.56 -6.81 11.81
C GLY A 87 -2.78 -6.45 12.63
N SER A 88 -2.57 -6.18 13.92
CA SER A 88 -3.57 -5.61 14.81
C SER A 88 -3.86 -4.14 14.46
N PRO A 89 -5.00 -3.57 14.93
CA PRO A 89 -5.30 -2.15 14.74
C PRO A 89 -4.17 -1.21 15.17
N SER A 90 -3.55 -1.47 16.33
CA SER A 90 -2.44 -0.66 16.84
C SER A 90 -1.22 -0.71 15.93
N GLU A 91 -0.80 -1.91 15.49
CA GLU A 91 0.33 -2.04 14.56
C GLU A 91 0.06 -1.35 13.22
N ILE A 92 -1.18 -1.39 12.73
CA ILE A 92 -1.53 -0.70 11.49
C ILE A 92 -1.46 0.81 11.67
N CYS A 93 -1.89 1.35 12.81
CA CYS A 93 -1.72 2.77 13.11
C CYS A 93 -0.24 3.18 13.08
N ASP A 94 0.65 2.38 13.67
CA ASP A 94 2.09 2.62 13.64
C ASP A 94 2.66 2.58 12.21
N MET A 95 2.21 1.63 11.39
CA MET A 95 2.60 1.53 9.97
C MET A 95 2.12 2.74 9.14
N ILE A 96 0.90 3.22 9.38
CA ILE A 96 0.38 4.43 8.71
C ILE A 96 1.26 5.63 9.04
N MET A 97 1.59 5.83 10.31
CA MET A 97 2.46 6.92 10.76
C MET A 97 3.87 6.78 10.19
N GLY A 98 4.45 5.58 10.23
CA GLY A 98 5.77 5.29 9.68
C GLY A 98 5.85 5.59 8.18
N LEU A 99 4.88 5.12 7.39
CA LEU A 99 4.84 5.42 5.96
C LEU A 99 4.65 6.92 5.69
N HIS A 100 3.74 7.58 6.44
CA HIS A 100 3.51 9.00 6.31
C HIS A 100 4.78 9.81 6.55
N GLU A 101 5.57 9.48 7.57
CA GLU A 101 6.86 10.12 7.84
C GLU A 101 7.87 9.82 6.75
N ALA A 102 8.00 8.55 6.34
CA ALA A 102 8.99 8.12 5.36
C ALA A 102 8.82 8.76 3.97
N VAL A 103 7.58 9.03 3.55
CA VAL A 103 7.30 9.66 2.24
C VAL A 103 7.13 11.18 2.31
N GLY A 104 7.18 11.77 3.50
CA GLY A 104 7.00 13.21 3.69
C GLY A 104 5.53 13.68 3.65
N GLY A 105 4.59 12.77 3.92
CA GLY A 105 3.15 13.01 4.03
C GLY A 105 2.33 12.51 2.85
N PHE A 106 1.08 12.16 3.13
CA PHE A 106 0.01 11.89 2.15
C PHE A 106 -1.35 12.19 2.79
N GLU A 107 -2.33 12.57 1.99
CA GLU A 107 -3.67 12.93 2.46
C GLU A 107 -4.69 11.79 2.25
N VAL A 108 -4.41 10.89 1.31
CA VAL A 108 -5.36 9.82 0.95
C VAL A 108 -4.64 8.48 0.89
N ALA A 109 -5.21 7.48 1.57
CA ALA A 109 -4.82 6.08 1.41
C ALA A 109 -5.91 5.31 0.65
N SER A 110 -5.55 4.77 -0.51
CA SER A 110 -6.37 3.83 -1.26
C SER A 110 -6.02 2.40 -0.82
N LEU A 111 -6.98 1.71 -0.21
CA LEU A 111 -6.75 0.40 0.38
C LEU A 111 -7.10 -0.73 -0.59
N LEU A 112 -6.11 -1.54 -0.93
CA LEU A 112 -6.30 -2.81 -1.62
C LEU A 112 -6.50 -3.91 -0.56
N SER A 113 -7.75 -4.14 -0.17
CA SER A 113 -8.10 -5.09 0.89
C SER A 113 -8.39 -6.50 0.39
N ASN A 114 -8.70 -6.65 -0.89
CA ASN A 114 -8.92 -7.94 -1.54
C ASN A 114 -7.77 -8.24 -2.52
N SER A 115 -6.64 -8.65 -1.98
CA SER A 115 -5.53 -9.12 -2.81
C SER A 115 -5.88 -10.48 -3.40
N TRP A 116 -6.57 -10.45 -4.53
CA TRP A 116 -6.84 -11.49 -5.52
C TRP A 116 -7.61 -12.75 -5.09
N ILE A 117 -7.32 -13.35 -3.93
CA ILE A 117 -7.87 -14.66 -3.58
C ILE A 117 -8.56 -14.73 -2.23
N LEU A 118 -8.68 -13.62 -1.52
CA LEU A 118 -9.36 -13.61 -0.23
C LEU A 118 -10.88 -13.67 -0.43
N PRO A 119 -11.56 -14.65 0.15
CA PRO A 119 -13.02 -14.69 0.13
C PRO A 119 -13.60 -13.50 0.93
N ALA A 120 -14.73 -12.97 0.46
CA ALA A 120 -15.40 -11.81 1.07
C ALA A 120 -15.64 -11.98 2.58
N LYS A 121 -15.93 -13.20 3.04
CA LYS A 121 -16.10 -13.53 4.46
C LYS A 121 -14.86 -13.26 5.33
N LYS A 122 -13.67 -13.14 4.74
CA LYS A 122 -12.45 -12.75 5.42
C LYS A 122 -12.18 -11.25 5.28
N VAL A 123 -12.48 -10.67 4.13
CA VAL A 123 -12.27 -9.26 3.83
C VAL A 123 -13.20 -8.37 4.66
N GLU A 124 -14.46 -8.71 4.74
CA GLU A 124 -15.48 -7.89 5.43
C GLU A 124 -15.15 -7.64 6.92
N PRO A 125 -14.84 -8.67 7.75
CA PRO A 125 -14.44 -8.43 9.13
C PRO A 125 -13.20 -7.55 9.26
N SER A 126 -12.22 -7.73 8.38
CA SER A 126 -11.00 -6.91 8.35
C SER A 126 -11.30 -5.44 8.09
N LEU A 127 -12.16 -5.14 7.11
CA LEU A 127 -12.57 -3.77 6.80
C LEU A 127 -13.37 -3.15 7.94
N ARG A 128 -14.27 -3.91 8.58
CA ARG A 128 -15.05 -3.42 9.72
C ARG A 128 -14.17 -3.08 10.91
N LEU A 129 -13.20 -3.96 11.23
CA LEU A 129 -12.25 -3.72 12.31
C LEU A 129 -11.37 -2.49 12.02
N PHE A 130 -10.85 -2.39 10.80
CA PHE A 130 -10.08 -1.22 10.37
C PHE A 130 -10.90 0.09 10.50
N ALA A 131 -12.14 0.07 10.05
CA ALA A 131 -13.02 1.24 10.14
C ALA A 131 -13.36 1.64 11.59
N ALA A 132 -13.50 0.65 12.47
CA ALA A 132 -13.84 0.90 13.87
C ALA A 132 -12.64 1.36 14.73
N GLU A 133 -11.47 0.77 14.50
CA GLU A 133 -10.35 0.88 15.43
C GLU A 133 -9.14 1.67 14.86
N VAL A 134 -9.03 1.77 13.52
CA VAL A 134 -7.91 2.45 12.88
C VAL A 134 -8.32 3.83 12.36
N MET A 135 -9.37 3.91 11.53
CA MET A 135 -9.79 5.15 10.89
C MET A 135 -10.01 6.32 11.86
N PRO A 136 -10.63 6.13 13.07
CA PRO A 136 -10.85 7.24 13.98
C PRO A 136 -9.59 7.95 14.45
N ASN A 137 -8.43 7.27 14.40
CA ASN A 137 -7.14 7.87 14.80
C ASN A 137 -6.58 8.85 13.76
N PHE A 138 -7.14 8.84 12.54
CA PHE A 138 -6.67 9.67 11.42
C PHE A 138 -7.78 10.58 10.85
N SER A 139 -8.98 10.52 11.44
CA SER A 139 -10.03 11.48 11.11
C SER A 139 -9.61 12.83 11.69
N GLY A 140 -9.11 13.74 10.86
CA GLY A 140 -8.92 15.13 11.27
C GLY A 140 -10.26 15.71 11.75
N ASP A 141 -10.25 16.54 12.77
CA ASP A 141 -11.41 17.35 13.13
C ASP A 141 -11.86 18.14 11.89
N GLU A 142 -12.99 17.75 11.31
CA GLU A 142 -13.71 18.59 10.33
C GLU A 142 -14.33 19.82 11.03
N SER A 143 -13.55 20.49 11.85
CA SER A 143 -13.95 21.68 12.62
C SER A 143 -12.99 22.81 12.27
N ALA A 144 -13.08 23.31 11.03
CA ALA A 144 -12.55 24.63 10.69
C ALA A 144 -13.33 25.25 9.52
#